data_c06a1016369a17f3818b65ee0499670d
#
_entry.id   c06a1016369a17f3818b65ee0499670d
#
_cell.length_a   1.000
_cell.length_b   1.000
_cell.length_c   1.000
_cell.angle_alpha   90.00
_cell.angle_beta   90.00
_cell.angle_gamma   90.00
#
_symmetry.space_group_name_H-M   'P 1'
#
loop_
_entity.id
_entity.type
_entity.pdbx_description
1 polymer ?
#
loop_
_entity_poly.entity_id
_entity_poly.type
_entity_poly.pdbx_seq_one_letter_code
_entity_poly.pdbx_strand_id
1 'polypeptide(L)'
;MSPRPHLAWFAALCDDDYEQLGVPDPSLASSFEHCSAIVHAADRAGFDAILMPSGYALGIDTIAFTAAIARSTRHITPIVAVRMGELGVPQLARQLATLDQLLGGRMVINIISSELPGEVLPSAPRYRRTLEHMHALRTLLDGAPLAAAGEFVNVSVDAPRVRTVSRRSPPLYFGGLSDDAREVAAAAADVYLMWPDTMQGVAPIIDDMRARAAHHGRTLRFGYRVHVVVRETESAARAAAQHLVAALDPEVGDAIRARSLDSQSVGVRAQASLRDDADSDGFVEPYLWTGIGRARSGCGAAIVGDPQQVAAKIREYQALGIDTFILSGYPHLQECERFASLVMPLLRGA
;
A
#
# COMPACT_ATOMS: atom_id res chain seq x y z
N MET A 1 -26.75 -0.47 -7.47
CA MET A 1 -25.44 -0.94 -7.97
C MET A 1 -24.38 -0.38 -7.04
N SER A 2 -23.49 -1.21 -6.50
CA SER A 2 -22.34 -0.72 -5.74
C SER A 2 -21.48 0.18 -6.64
N PRO A 3 -20.89 1.27 -6.10
CA PRO A 3 -19.98 2.10 -6.90
C PRO A 3 -18.80 1.26 -7.40
N ARG A 4 -18.24 1.64 -8.54
CA ARG A 4 -17.06 0.99 -9.12
C ARG A 4 -15.90 1.00 -8.10
N PRO A 5 -15.19 -0.14 -7.86
CA PRO A 5 -14.03 -0.14 -7.00
C PRO A 5 -12.91 0.72 -7.61
N HIS A 6 -12.18 1.43 -6.75
CA HIS A 6 -10.96 2.14 -7.13
C HIS A 6 -9.80 1.16 -7.13
N LEU A 7 -9.24 0.88 -8.31
CA LEU A 7 -8.22 -0.14 -8.52
C LEU A 7 -6.84 0.50 -8.65
N ALA A 8 -5.95 0.15 -7.75
CA ALA A 8 -4.56 0.55 -7.78
C ALA A 8 -3.65 -0.66 -8.02
N TRP A 9 -2.55 -0.46 -8.73
CA TRP A 9 -1.48 -1.44 -8.85
C TRP A 9 -0.33 -1.10 -7.88
N PHE A 10 0.76 -1.87 -7.91
CA PHE A 10 1.92 -1.72 -7.03
C PHE A 10 3.20 -1.66 -7.88
N ALA A 11 4.05 -0.66 -7.64
CA ALA A 11 5.35 -0.54 -8.29
C ALA A 11 6.43 -1.28 -7.50
N ALA A 12 7.36 -1.95 -8.19
CA ALA A 12 8.41 -2.77 -7.58
C ALA A 12 9.64 -1.93 -7.18
N LEU A 13 9.47 -0.83 -6.43
CA LEU A 13 10.58 0.08 -6.07
C LEU A 13 11.51 -0.47 -4.97
N CYS A 14 11.12 -1.54 -4.28
CA CYS A 14 11.84 -2.07 -3.12
C CYS A 14 12.64 -3.33 -3.44
N ASP A 15 12.96 -3.58 -4.70
CA ASP A 15 13.64 -4.78 -5.18
C ASP A 15 12.94 -6.07 -4.74
N ASP A 16 11.63 -6.10 -4.98
CA ASP A 16 10.72 -7.13 -4.51
C ASP A 16 9.87 -7.74 -5.65
N ASP A 17 10.39 -7.76 -6.86
CA ASP A 17 9.77 -8.47 -8.00
C ASP A 17 10.46 -9.82 -8.26
N TYR A 18 9.67 -10.85 -8.59
CA TYR A 18 10.13 -12.24 -8.67
C TYR A 18 9.35 -13.01 -9.74
N GLU A 19 10.01 -13.91 -10.44
CA GLU A 19 9.34 -15.01 -11.15
C GLU A 19 8.91 -16.11 -10.16
N GLN A 20 9.81 -16.46 -9.23
CA GLN A 20 9.56 -17.35 -8.11
C GLN A 20 10.04 -16.69 -6.81
N LEU A 21 9.20 -16.66 -5.80
CA LEU A 21 9.50 -15.99 -4.53
C LEU A 21 10.80 -16.55 -3.90
N GLY A 22 11.68 -15.62 -3.51
CA GLY A 22 12.95 -15.96 -2.89
C GLY A 22 14.05 -16.37 -3.88
N VAL A 23 13.77 -16.45 -5.17
CA VAL A 23 14.77 -16.71 -6.22
C VAL A 23 15.11 -15.38 -6.91
N PRO A 24 16.29 -14.80 -6.70
CA PRO A 24 16.68 -13.55 -7.35
C PRO A 24 16.74 -13.68 -8.87
N ASP A 25 16.14 -12.71 -9.55
CA ASP A 25 16.22 -12.56 -11.00
C ASP A 25 16.75 -11.15 -11.34
N PRO A 26 17.97 -11.04 -11.90
CA PRO A 26 18.52 -9.74 -12.26
C PRO A 26 17.69 -8.94 -13.26
N SER A 27 16.89 -9.60 -14.10
CA SER A 27 16.00 -8.93 -15.06
C SER A 27 14.80 -8.26 -14.40
N LEU A 28 14.44 -8.67 -13.19
CA LEU A 28 13.35 -8.13 -12.37
C LEU A 28 13.85 -7.21 -11.25
N ALA A 29 15.18 -7.01 -11.14
CA ALA A 29 15.75 -6.09 -10.17
C ALA A 29 15.20 -4.68 -10.34
N SER A 30 14.98 -3.96 -9.24
CA SER A 30 14.51 -2.58 -9.27
C SER A 30 15.49 -1.72 -10.05
N SER A 31 15.08 -1.30 -11.23
CA SER A 31 15.75 -0.29 -12.07
C SER A 31 14.74 0.76 -12.48
N PHE A 32 15.22 1.91 -12.96
CA PHE A 32 14.32 2.92 -13.49
C PHE A 32 13.49 2.38 -14.65
N GLU A 33 14.10 1.60 -15.54
CA GLU A 33 13.47 0.99 -16.70
C GLU A 33 12.38 -0.01 -16.31
N HIS A 34 12.72 -0.96 -15.42
CA HIS A 34 11.79 -2.00 -14.98
C HIS A 34 10.60 -1.39 -14.24
N CYS A 35 10.85 -0.55 -13.24
CA CYS A 35 9.79 0.08 -12.45
C CYS A 35 8.91 1.02 -13.31
N SER A 36 9.52 1.76 -14.26
CA SER A 36 8.76 2.63 -15.19
C SER A 36 7.88 1.80 -16.12
N ALA A 37 8.34 0.62 -16.59
CA ALA A 37 7.54 -0.27 -17.43
C ALA A 37 6.26 -0.71 -16.72
N ILE A 38 6.35 -1.07 -15.43
CA ILE A 38 5.18 -1.43 -14.60
C ILE A 38 4.21 -0.25 -14.49
N VAL A 39 4.72 0.96 -14.16
CA VAL A 39 3.88 2.16 -14.03
C VAL A 39 3.18 2.49 -15.34
N HIS A 40 3.91 2.47 -16.46
CA HIS A 40 3.33 2.77 -17.77
C HIS A 40 2.32 1.69 -18.22
N ALA A 41 2.55 0.42 -17.87
CA ALA A 41 1.57 -0.65 -18.14
C ALA A 41 0.28 -0.40 -17.36
N ALA A 42 0.37 -0.08 -16.07
CA ALA A 42 -0.79 0.23 -15.23
C ALA A 42 -1.55 1.48 -15.73
N ASP A 43 -0.83 2.54 -16.15
CA ASP A 43 -1.44 3.75 -16.71
C ASP A 43 -2.18 3.46 -18.03
N ARG A 44 -1.54 2.72 -18.96
CA ARG A 44 -2.17 2.31 -20.23
C ARG A 44 -3.37 1.40 -20.03
N ALA A 45 -3.29 0.49 -19.07
CA ALA A 45 -4.38 -0.43 -18.72
C ALA A 45 -5.55 0.27 -18.02
N GLY A 46 -5.35 1.52 -17.60
CA GLY A 46 -6.37 2.36 -16.99
C GLY A 46 -6.60 2.06 -15.51
N PHE A 47 -5.60 1.57 -14.77
CA PHE A 47 -5.69 1.57 -13.31
C PHE A 47 -5.90 3.00 -12.80
N ASP A 48 -6.68 3.14 -11.73
CA ASP A 48 -6.99 4.45 -11.15
C ASP A 48 -5.78 5.03 -10.40
N ALA A 49 -4.98 4.16 -9.77
CA ALA A 49 -3.80 4.56 -9.01
C ALA A 49 -2.68 3.50 -9.06
N ILE A 50 -1.52 3.86 -8.54
CA ILE A 50 -0.40 2.94 -8.33
C ILE A 50 0.34 3.30 -7.04
N LEU A 51 0.56 2.30 -6.17
CA LEU A 51 1.36 2.51 -4.97
C LEU A 51 2.84 2.52 -5.33
N MET A 52 3.50 3.62 -4.98
CA MET A 52 4.94 3.80 -5.00
C MET A 52 5.48 3.48 -3.61
N PRO A 53 5.95 2.25 -3.34
CA PRO A 53 6.39 1.86 -2.01
C PRO A 53 7.71 2.55 -1.63
N SER A 54 7.95 2.66 -0.32
CA SER A 54 9.24 3.05 0.23
C SER A 54 9.71 1.96 1.18
N GLY A 55 10.90 1.44 0.95
CA GLY A 55 11.53 0.41 1.76
C GLY A 55 12.87 0.87 2.33
N TYR A 56 13.36 0.13 3.32
CA TYR A 56 14.67 0.40 3.92
C TYR A 56 15.83 -0.31 3.22
N ALA A 57 15.54 -1.31 2.43
CA ALA A 57 16.54 -2.07 1.70
C ALA A 57 17.08 -1.31 0.48
N LEU A 58 17.33 0.01 0.65
CA LEU A 58 17.97 0.87 -0.35
C LEU A 58 17.46 0.66 -1.78
N GLY A 59 16.14 0.52 -1.92
CA GLY A 59 15.46 0.52 -3.21
C GLY A 59 15.49 1.91 -3.87
N ILE A 60 14.71 2.06 -4.92
CA ILE A 60 14.58 3.35 -5.62
C ILE A 60 13.85 4.35 -4.71
N ASP A 61 14.37 5.58 -4.63
CA ASP A 61 13.71 6.67 -3.90
C ASP A 61 12.34 6.99 -4.49
N THR A 62 11.32 6.93 -3.66
CA THR A 62 9.91 7.05 -4.06
C THR A 62 9.59 8.42 -4.66
N ILE A 63 10.08 9.51 -4.05
CA ILE A 63 9.78 10.88 -4.48
C ILE A 63 10.54 11.20 -5.78
N ALA A 64 11.83 10.86 -5.83
CA ALA A 64 12.65 11.09 -7.02
C ALA A 64 12.15 10.30 -8.22
N PHE A 65 11.82 9.01 -8.03
CA PHE A 65 11.25 8.19 -9.10
C PHE A 65 9.90 8.73 -9.58
N THR A 66 8.99 9.06 -8.65
CA THR A 66 7.66 9.60 -9.02
C THR A 66 7.79 10.92 -9.76
N ALA A 67 8.74 11.79 -9.39
CA ALA A 67 9.01 13.03 -10.12
C ALA A 67 9.52 12.75 -11.54
N ALA A 68 10.39 11.75 -11.71
CA ALA A 68 10.93 11.38 -13.02
C ALA A 68 9.85 10.87 -13.98
N ILE A 69 8.87 10.08 -13.49
CA ILE A 69 7.80 9.52 -14.32
C ILE A 69 6.57 10.43 -14.46
N ALA A 70 6.50 11.53 -13.72
CA ALA A 70 5.31 12.38 -13.64
C ALA A 70 4.84 12.89 -15.02
N ARG A 71 5.78 13.18 -15.92
CA ARG A 71 5.48 13.72 -17.27
C ARG A 71 5.22 12.63 -18.31
N SER A 72 5.51 11.38 -18.00
CA SER A 72 5.30 10.23 -18.90
C SER A 72 4.02 9.45 -18.58
N THR A 73 3.34 9.77 -17.48
CA THR A 73 2.04 9.22 -17.10
C THR A 73 0.90 10.20 -17.39
N ARG A 74 -0.30 9.68 -17.72
CA ARG A 74 -1.44 10.52 -18.15
C ARG A 74 -2.61 10.53 -17.17
N HIS A 75 -2.99 9.37 -16.64
CA HIS A 75 -4.23 9.19 -15.90
C HIS A 75 -4.00 8.65 -14.49
N ILE A 76 -3.02 7.76 -14.34
CA ILE A 76 -2.77 7.07 -13.08
C ILE A 76 -2.40 8.04 -11.96
N THR A 77 -2.94 7.82 -10.78
CA THR A 77 -2.65 8.60 -9.56
C THR A 77 -1.59 7.88 -8.74
N PRO A 78 -0.37 8.40 -8.62
CA PRO A 78 0.62 7.86 -7.70
C PRO A 78 0.17 7.97 -6.24
N ILE A 79 0.24 6.85 -5.52
CA ILE A 79 0.10 6.78 -4.06
C ILE A 79 1.52 6.77 -3.51
N VAL A 80 2.03 7.93 -3.13
CA VAL A 80 3.44 8.15 -2.80
C VAL A 80 3.69 7.81 -1.34
N ALA A 81 4.45 6.75 -1.07
CA ALA A 81 4.78 6.36 0.28
C ALA A 81 5.88 7.24 0.87
N VAL A 82 5.64 7.79 2.06
CA VAL A 82 6.59 8.64 2.80
C VAL A 82 6.64 8.23 4.26
N ARG A 83 7.85 8.17 4.81
CA ARG A 83 8.07 7.78 6.21
C ARG A 83 8.16 9.01 7.09
N MET A 84 7.33 9.01 8.15
CA MET A 84 7.29 10.14 9.07
C MET A 84 8.52 10.17 9.98
N GLY A 85 9.19 11.33 9.99
CA GLY A 85 10.42 11.55 10.74
C GLY A 85 11.72 11.37 9.94
N GLU A 86 11.65 10.79 8.73
CA GLU A 86 12.82 10.64 7.85
C GLU A 86 13.30 11.99 7.29
N LEU A 87 12.35 12.86 6.97
CA LEU A 87 12.59 14.22 6.52
C LEU A 87 11.91 15.23 7.44
N GLY A 88 12.53 16.39 7.62
CA GLY A 88 11.88 17.52 8.30
C GLY A 88 10.61 17.96 7.55
N VAL A 89 9.52 18.22 8.30
CA VAL A 89 8.20 18.48 7.72
C VAL A 89 8.18 19.60 6.66
N PRO A 90 8.89 20.75 6.85
CA PRO A 90 8.91 21.81 5.84
C PRO A 90 9.54 21.36 4.51
N GLN A 91 10.58 20.53 4.58
CA GLN A 91 11.22 19.99 3.38
C GLN A 91 10.31 19.00 2.67
N LEU A 92 9.69 18.08 3.42
CA LEU A 92 8.76 17.09 2.87
C LEU A 92 7.53 17.78 2.24
N ALA A 93 6.95 18.79 2.90
CA ALA A 93 5.83 19.56 2.35
C ALA A 93 6.19 20.24 1.03
N ARG A 94 7.39 20.84 0.94
CA ARG A 94 7.89 21.47 -0.30
C ARG A 94 8.07 20.46 -1.42
N GLN A 95 8.65 19.29 -1.13
CA GLN A 95 8.82 18.22 -2.11
C GLN A 95 7.47 17.71 -2.64
N LEU A 96 6.53 17.40 -1.73
CA LEU A 96 5.22 16.87 -2.10
C LEU A 96 4.37 17.91 -2.85
N ALA A 97 4.40 19.19 -2.45
CA ALA A 97 3.70 20.23 -3.19
C ALA A 97 4.27 20.44 -4.61
N THR A 98 5.60 20.32 -4.76
CA THR A 98 6.26 20.36 -6.08
C THR A 98 5.88 19.15 -6.93
N LEU A 99 5.89 17.96 -6.32
CA LEU A 99 5.52 16.72 -6.99
C LEU A 99 4.05 16.73 -7.45
N ASP A 100 3.15 17.27 -6.61
CA ASP A 100 1.73 17.42 -6.95
C ASP A 100 1.54 18.31 -8.19
N GLN A 101 2.32 19.39 -8.31
CA GLN A 101 2.32 20.23 -9.52
C GLN A 101 2.84 19.49 -10.75
N LEU A 102 3.91 18.72 -10.63
CA LEU A 102 4.45 17.89 -11.72
C LEU A 102 3.43 16.87 -12.20
N LEU A 103 2.65 16.31 -11.29
CA LEU A 103 1.58 15.33 -11.55
C LEU A 103 0.25 15.97 -11.97
N GLY A 104 0.13 17.31 -11.94
CA GLY A 104 -1.12 18.00 -12.27
C GLY A 104 -2.25 17.74 -11.26
N GLY A 105 -1.91 17.57 -9.98
CA GLY A 105 -2.87 17.31 -8.89
C GLY A 105 -3.26 15.84 -8.72
N ARG A 106 -2.63 14.91 -9.42
CA ARG A 106 -2.89 13.47 -9.35
C ARG A 106 -1.96 12.81 -8.32
N MET A 107 -2.17 13.04 -7.05
CA MET A 107 -1.33 12.48 -5.99
C MET A 107 -2.14 12.10 -4.75
N VAL A 108 -1.75 10.99 -4.13
CA VAL A 108 -2.15 10.55 -2.79
C VAL A 108 -0.89 10.33 -1.99
N ILE A 109 -0.91 10.60 -0.71
CA ILE A 109 0.23 10.40 0.19
C ILE A 109 -0.05 9.18 1.07
N ASN A 110 0.79 8.15 0.99
CA ASN A 110 0.74 7.00 1.89
C ASN A 110 1.73 7.17 3.03
N ILE A 111 1.23 7.32 4.23
CA ILE A 111 2.02 7.55 5.45
C ILE A 111 2.58 6.23 5.96
N ILE A 112 3.89 6.17 6.19
CA ILE A 112 4.56 5.05 6.83
C ILE A 112 4.98 5.45 8.24
N SER A 113 4.59 4.65 9.23
CA SER A 113 4.96 4.79 10.65
C SER A 113 5.80 3.59 11.08
N SER A 114 7.00 3.45 10.52
CA SER A 114 7.96 2.44 10.93
C SER A 114 9.11 3.06 11.73
N GLU A 115 10.00 2.23 12.24
CA GLU A 115 11.26 2.68 12.82
C GLU A 115 12.11 3.38 11.76
N LEU A 116 12.95 4.32 12.19
CA LEU A 116 13.98 4.92 11.35
C LEU A 116 15.28 4.12 11.47
N PRO A 117 16.16 4.11 10.46
CA PRO A 117 17.42 3.39 10.52
C PRO A 117 18.24 3.82 11.76
N GLY A 118 18.65 2.84 12.57
CA GLY A 118 19.44 3.08 13.79
C GLY A 118 18.65 3.60 14.99
N GLU A 119 17.32 3.76 14.85
CA GLU A 119 16.45 4.17 15.94
C GLU A 119 15.57 3.00 16.39
N VAL A 120 15.44 2.82 17.70
CA VAL A 120 14.45 1.90 18.29
C VAL A 120 13.47 2.75 19.10
N LEU A 121 12.29 3.01 18.53
CA LEU A 121 11.24 3.78 19.17
C LEU A 121 10.04 2.88 19.49
N PRO A 122 9.59 2.78 20.76
CA PRO A 122 8.40 2.02 21.11
C PRO A 122 7.14 2.45 20.34
N SER A 123 6.13 1.58 20.29
CA SER A 123 4.90 1.83 19.52
C SER A 123 4.28 3.19 19.82
N ALA A 124 3.92 3.48 21.06
CA ALA A 124 3.21 4.69 21.41
C ALA A 124 3.94 6.00 21.03
N PRO A 125 5.22 6.25 21.39
CA PRO A 125 5.91 7.46 20.92
C PRO A 125 6.10 7.49 19.40
N ARG A 126 6.29 6.36 18.72
CA ARG A 126 6.40 6.29 17.27
C ARG A 126 5.11 6.76 16.58
N TYR A 127 3.95 6.35 17.09
CA TYR A 127 2.66 6.79 16.56
C TYR A 127 2.33 8.24 16.93
N ARG A 128 2.75 8.73 18.11
CA ARG A 128 2.66 10.18 18.42
C ARG A 128 3.50 11.00 17.44
N ARG A 129 4.74 10.57 17.14
CA ARG A 129 5.56 11.19 16.08
C ARG A 129 4.82 11.25 14.76
N THR A 130 4.22 10.14 14.36
CA THR A 130 3.46 10.07 13.10
C THR A 130 2.30 11.06 13.08
N LEU A 131 1.53 11.14 14.15
CA LEU A 131 0.38 12.06 14.26
C LEU A 131 0.82 13.53 14.18
N GLU A 132 1.87 13.91 14.91
CA GLU A 132 2.41 15.28 14.85
C GLU A 132 2.86 15.63 13.43
N HIS A 133 3.58 14.73 12.75
CA HIS A 133 4.03 14.93 11.38
C HIS A 133 2.85 15.03 10.39
N MET A 134 1.83 14.18 10.53
CA MET A 134 0.65 14.24 9.66
C MET A 134 -0.10 15.56 9.79
N HIS A 135 -0.31 16.06 11.01
CA HIS A 135 -0.95 17.34 11.25
C HIS A 135 -0.12 18.51 10.69
N ALA A 136 1.17 18.53 10.98
CA ALA A 136 2.08 19.58 10.50
C ALA A 136 2.19 19.56 8.96
N LEU A 137 2.29 18.37 8.36
CA LEU A 137 2.34 18.21 6.91
C LEU A 137 1.04 18.72 6.24
N ARG A 138 -0.12 18.31 6.77
CA ARG A 138 -1.42 18.76 6.26
C ARG A 138 -1.54 20.30 6.36
N THR A 139 -1.17 20.90 7.50
CA THR A 139 -1.17 22.36 7.69
C THR A 139 -0.38 23.06 6.59
N LEU A 140 0.85 22.62 6.32
CA LEU A 140 1.69 23.21 5.28
C LEU A 140 1.15 22.96 3.87
N LEU A 141 0.64 21.77 3.56
CA LEU A 141 0.07 21.45 2.25
C LEU A 141 -1.25 22.20 1.98
N ASP A 142 -2.04 22.48 3.03
CA ASP A 142 -3.19 23.38 2.97
C ASP A 142 -2.77 24.86 2.80
N GLY A 143 -1.45 25.13 2.97
CA GLY A 143 -0.83 26.43 2.76
C GLY A 143 -1.00 27.40 3.92
N ALA A 144 -1.21 26.91 5.11
CA ALA A 144 -1.18 27.71 6.32
C ALA A 144 0.24 27.81 6.91
N PRO A 145 0.55 28.87 7.68
CA PRO A 145 1.78 28.91 8.45
C PRO A 145 1.74 27.82 9.53
N LEU A 146 2.90 27.31 9.90
CA LEU A 146 3.04 26.30 10.93
C LEU A 146 3.82 26.86 12.12
N ALA A 147 3.21 26.82 13.31
CA ALA A 147 3.88 27.02 14.58
C ALA A 147 3.60 25.80 15.45
N ALA A 148 4.55 24.86 15.46
CA ALA A 148 4.46 23.62 16.22
C ALA A 148 5.53 23.59 17.31
N ALA A 149 5.14 23.23 18.53
CA ALA A 149 6.00 23.03 19.70
C ALA A 149 5.68 21.67 20.33
N GLY A 150 5.72 20.61 19.50
CA GLY A 150 5.44 19.23 19.89
C GLY A 150 6.69 18.48 20.39
N GLU A 151 6.49 17.23 20.73
CA GLU A 151 7.57 16.31 21.14
C GLU A 151 8.52 16.00 19.97
N PHE A 152 7.97 15.81 18.75
CA PHE A 152 8.71 15.39 17.56
C PHE A 152 8.76 16.47 16.48
N VAL A 153 7.80 17.38 16.45
CA VAL A 153 7.76 18.50 15.51
C VAL A 153 7.82 19.81 16.28
N ASN A 154 9.00 20.42 16.25
CA ASN A 154 9.25 21.73 16.87
C ASN A 154 9.79 22.68 15.80
N VAL A 155 8.89 23.44 15.17
CA VAL A 155 9.22 24.29 14.03
C VAL A 155 8.22 25.44 13.88
N SER A 156 8.74 26.63 13.54
CA SER A 156 7.93 27.79 13.17
C SER A 156 8.35 28.25 11.77
N VAL A 157 7.40 28.22 10.84
CA VAL A 157 7.60 28.65 9.45
C VAL A 157 6.38 29.36 8.92
N ASP A 158 6.61 30.33 8.04
CA ASP A 158 5.56 31.04 7.32
C ASP A 158 4.82 30.11 6.35
N ALA A 159 3.68 30.58 5.86
CA ALA A 159 2.90 29.88 4.85
C ALA A 159 3.75 29.56 3.62
N PRO A 160 3.71 28.30 3.09
CA PRO A 160 4.51 27.90 1.95
C PRO A 160 4.15 28.71 0.69
N ARG A 161 5.18 29.14 -0.05
CA ARG A 161 5.00 29.79 -1.36
C ARG A 161 4.63 28.78 -2.46
N VAL A 162 5.12 27.53 -2.34
CA VAL A 162 4.74 26.44 -3.24
C VAL A 162 3.45 25.81 -2.72
N ARG A 163 2.45 25.70 -3.57
CA ARG A 163 1.12 25.16 -3.24
C ARG A 163 0.83 23.93 -4.09
N THR A 164 0.05 23.02 -3.57
CA THR A 164 -0.57 21.95 -4.33
C THR A 164 -1.50 22.53 -5.39
N VAL A 165 -1.83 21.76 -6.43
CA VAL A 165 -2.74 22.18 -7.51
C VAL A 165 -4.13 22.51 -6.95
N SER A 166 -4.64 21.68 -6.07
CA SER A 166 -5.94 21.89 -5.41
C SER A 166 -5.92 22.98 -4.32
N ARG A 167 -4.73 23.45 -3.93
CA ARG A 167 -4.47 24.29 -2.77
C ARG A 167 -4.88 23.68 -1.43
N ARG A 168 -5.00 22.36 -1.38
CA ARG A 168 -5.29 21.56 -0.20
C ARG A 168 -4.33 20.39 -0.15
N SER A 169 -4.17 19.79 1.02
CA SER A 169 -3.42 18.54 1.17
C SER A 169 -4.02 17.46 0.26
N PRO A 170 -3.21 16.73 -0.49
CA PRO A 170 -3.64 15.46 -1.07
C PRO A 170 -4.15 14.53 0.01
N PRO A 171 -5.03 13.56 -0.32
CA PRO A 171 -5.52 12.59 0.66
C PRO A 171 -4.38 11.83 1.33
N LEU A 172 -4.49 11.63 2.64
CA LEU A 172 -3.54 10.85 3.43
C LEU A 172 -4.07 9.44 3.64
N TYR A 173 -3.34 8.45 3.15
CA TYR A 173 -3.59 7.04 3.39
C TYR A 173 -2.70 6.59 4.54
N PHE A 174 -3.25 5.79 5.44
CA PHE A 174 -2.49 5.24 6.57
C PHE A 174 -3.11 3.94 7.05
N GLY A 175 -2.28 3.01 7.54
CA GLY A 175 -2.73 1.72 8.05
C GLY A 175 -1.90 1.24 9.24
N GLY A 176 -2.40 0.23 9.91
CA GLY A 176 -1.77 -0.44 11.05
C GLY A 176 -2.81 -1.03 11.98
N LEU A 177 -2.49 -2.17 12.60
CA LEU A 177 -3.45 -2.94 13.41
C LEU A 177 -3.34 -2.70 14.92
N SER A 178 -2.23 -2.08 15.41
CA SER A 178 -2.12 -1.75 16.83
C SER A 178 -3.15 -0.68 17.22
N ASP A 179 -3.50 -0.63 18.49
CA ASP A 179 -4.43 0.38 19.00
C ASP A 179 -3.94 1.81 18.73
N ASP A 180 -2.65 2.08 18.98
CA ASP A 180 -2.02 3.36 18.66
C ASP A 180 -2.13 3.71 17.17
N ALA A 181 -1.94 2.72 16.27
CA ALA A 181 -2.05 2.94 14.82
C ALA A 181 -3.46 3.29 14.39
N ARG A 182 -4.45 2.56 14.93
CA ARG A 182 -5.87 2.79 14.66
C ARG A 182 -6.30 4.17 15.12
N GLU A 183 -5.81 4.61 16.29
CA GLU A 183 -6.11 5.93 16.82
C GLU A 183 -5.57 7.05 15.91
N VAL A 184 -4.31 6.94 15.47
CA VAL A 184 -3.70 7.89 14.53
C VAL A 184 -4.44 7.90 13.20
N ALA A 185 -4.82 6.74 12.67
CA ALA A 185 -5.59 6.66 11.44
C ALA A 185 -6.94 7.36 11.57
N ALA A 186 -7.66 7.10 12.65
CA ALA A 186 -8.97 7.72 12.92
C ALA A 186 -8.87 9.24 13.05
N ALA A 187 -7.82 9.73 13.72
CA ALA A 187 -7.61 11.15 13.96
C ALA A 187 -7.16 11.92 12.71
N ALA A 188 -6.37 11.32 11.82
CA ALA A 188 -5.65 12.10 10.80
C ALA A 188 -5.69 11.53 9.37
N ALA A 189 -6.03 10.26 9.12
CA ALA A 189 -6.09 9.69 7.78
C ALA A 189 -7.40 10.00 7.06
N ASP A 190 -7.39 9.95 5.73
CA ASP A 190 -8.57 10.02 4.87
C ASP A 190 -8.99 8.63 4.40
N VAL A 191 -8.02 7.72 4.26
CA VAL A 191 -8.25 6.31 3.95
C VAL A 191 -7.45 5.44 4.92
N TYR A 192 -8.14 4.49 5.55
CA TYR A 192 -7.51 3.46 6.36
C TYR A 192 -7.17 2.24 5.49
N LEU A 193 -5.87 1.92 5.40
CA LEU A 193 -5.36 0.80 4.62
C LEU A 193 -5.22 -0.45 5.48
N MET A 194 -5.74 -1.57 4.99
CA MET A 194 -5.64 -2.88 5.62
C MET A 194 -4.80 -3.83 4.78
N TRP A 195 -4.03 -4.68 5.46
CA TRP A 195 -3.45 -5.88 4.86
C TRP A 195 -4.49 -6.99 4.76
N PRO A 196 -4.20 -8.06 3.98
CA PRO A 196 -5.17 -9.12 3.75
C PRO A 196 -5.59 -9.82 5.06
N ASP A 197 -6.86 -10.08 5.16
CA ASP A 197 -7.46 -10.92 6.18
C ASP A 197 -8.75 -11.51 5.60
N THR A 198 -9.32 -12.51 6.27
CA THR A 198 -10.63 -13.08 5.91
C THR A 198 -11.74 -12.05 6.00
N MET A 199 -12.85 -12.30 5.33
CA MET A 199 -14.06 -11.48 5.45
C MET A 199 -14.48 -11.28 6.90
N GLN A 200 -14.38 -12.36 7.70
CA GLN A 200 -14.68 -12.35 9.13
C GLN A 200 -13.70 -11.51 9.94
N GLY A 201 -12.42 -11.47 9.55
CA GLY A 201 -11.39 -10.66 10.21
C GLY A 201 -11.49 -9.18 9.86
N VAL A 202 -11.82 -8.86 8.60
CA VAL A 202 -11.92 -7.47 8.09
C VAL A 202 -13.13 -6.72 8.64
N ALA A 203 -14.30 -7.37 8.73
CA ALA A 203 -15.54 -6.70 9.10
C ALA A 203 -15.45 -5.95 10.46
N PRO A 204 -15.00 -6.58 11.57
CA PRO A 204 -14.90 -5.90 12.86
C PRO A 204 -13.87 -4.76 12.86
N ILE A 205 -12.81 -4.85 12.03
CA ILE A 205 -11.82 -3.76 11.90
C ILE A 205 -12.49 -2.53 11.27
N ILE A 206 -13.29 -2.72 10.24
CA ILE A 206 -14.01 -1.63 9.59
C ILE A 206 -14.98 -0.96 10.57
N ASP A 207 -15.71 -1.73 11.36
CA ASP A 207 -16.68 -1.20 12.33
C ASP A 207 -15.97 -0.44 13.47
N ASP A 208 -14.86 -0.97 14.01
CA ASP A 208 -14.03 -0.27 15.01
C ASP A 208 -13.49 1.05 14.43
N MET A 209 -12.98 1.05 13.23
CA MET A 209 -12.40 2.25 12.61
C MET A 209 -13.45 3.30 12.28
N ARG A 210 -14.69 2.90 11.92
CA ARG A 210 -15.81 3.83 11.77
C ARG A 210 -16.18 4.50 13.09
N ALA A 211 -16.24 3.71 14.17
CA ALA A 211 -16.54 4.23 15.50
C ALA A 211 -15.46 5.22 16.00
N ARG A 212 -14.19 4.87 15.85
CA ARG A 212 -13.07 5.75 16.21
C ARG A 212 -13.07 7.05 15.40
N ALA A 213 -13.26 6.97 14.09
CA ALA A 213 -13.33 8.16 13.24
C ALA A 213 -14.50 9.07 13.62
N ALA A 214 -15.66 8.50 13.92
CA ALA A 214 -16.83 9.25 14.39
C ALA A 214 -16.55 9.98 15.72
N HIS A 215 -15.77 9.39 16.63
CA HIS A 215 -15.33 10.05 17.87
C HIS A 215 -14.51 11.31 17.59
N HIS A 216 -13.71 11.32 16.52
CA HIS A 216 -12.98 12.50 16.03
C HIS A 216 -13.81 13.42 15.11
N GLY A 217 -15.12 13.18 14.95
CA GLY A 217 -15.97 13.94 14.02
C GLY A 217 -15.58 13.74 12.55
N ARG A 218 -14.97 12.62 12.20
CA ARG A 218 -14.45 12.30 10.86
C ARG A 218 -15.15 11.10 10.25
N THR A 219 -15.00 10.98 8.93
CA THR A 219 -15.38 9.80 8.17
C THR A 219 -14.14 9.24 7.48
N LEU A 220 -13.95 7.93 7.56
CA LEU A 220 -12.88 7.22 6.87
C LEU A 220 -13.42 6.45 5.66
N ARG A 221 -12.62 6.43 4.60
CA ARG A 221 -12.72 5.46 3.53
C ARG A 221 -11.81 4.27 3.85
N PHE A 222 -12.02 3.14 3.17
CA PHE A 222 -11.28 1.91 3.44
C PHE A 222 -10.57 1.40 2.20
N GLY A 223 -9.28 1.08 2.36
CA GLY A 223 -8.46 0.47 1.34
C GLY A 223 -7.96 -0.91 1.77
N TYR A 224 -7.76 -1.78 0.81
CA TYR A 224 -7.32 -3.16 1.01
C TYR A 224 -6.13 -3.47 0.11
N ARG A 225 -5.03 -3.87 0.71
CA ARG A 225 -3.82 -4.26 0.00
C ARG A 225 -3.76 -5.78 -0.08
N VAL A 226 -3.78 -6.36 -1.28
CA VAL A 226 -3.75 -7.81 -1.49
C VAL A 226 -3.04 -8.15 -2.80
N HIS A 227 -2.37 -9.31 -2.86
CA HIS A 227 -1.88 -9.85 -4.13
C HIS A 227 -3.01 -10.54 -4.92
N VAL A 228 -2.76 -10.77 -6.21
CA VAL A 228 -3.67 -11.52 -7.09
C VAL A 228 -2.89 -12.53 -7.90
N VAL A 229 -3.47 -13.70 -8.14
CA VAL A 229 -2.98 -14.70 -9.07
C VAL A 229 -4.18 -15.14 -9.92
N VAL A 230 -4.24 -14.66 -11.15
CA VAL A 230 -5.40 -14.87 -12.04
C VAL A 230 -4.96 -15.70 -13.24
N ARG A 231 -5.73 -16.76 -13.56
CA ARG A 231 -5.57 -17.55 -14.79
C ARG A 231 -6.95 -17.84 -15.34
N GLU A 232 -7.02 -18.36 -16.55
CA GLU A 232 -8.27 -18.64 -17.27
C GLU A 232 -9.17 -19.64 -16.53
N THR A 233 -8.58 -20.49 -15.67
CA THR A 233 -9.30 -21.46 -14.85
C THR A 233 -8.77 -21.47 -13.42
N GLU A 234 -9.60 -21.86 -12.45
CA GLU A 234 -9.19 -22.02 -11.06
C GLU A 234 -7.99 -22.97 -10.91
N SER A 235 -8.02 -24.11 -11.61
CA SER A 235 -6.93 -25.09 -11.56
C SER A 235 -5.60 -24.48 -12.02
N ALA A 236 -5.60 -23.70 -13.11
CA ALA A 236 -4.42 -23.02 -13.62
C ALA A 236 -3.94 -21.92 -12.64
N ALA A 237 -4.87 -21.20 -11.99
CA ALA A 237 -4.52 -20.18 -10.99
C ALA A 237 -3.90 -20.80 -9.74
N ARG A 238 -4.46 -21.91 -9.22
CA ARG A 238 -3.88 -22.67 -8.10
C ARG A 238 -2.49 -23.22 -8.43
N ALA A 239 -2.31 -23.78 -9.63
CA ALA A 239 -1.01 -24.26 -10.10
C ALA A 239 0.02 -23.12 -10.19
N ALA A 240 -0.37 -21.93 -10.68
CA ALA A 240 0.50 -20.76 -10.73
C ALA A 240 0.87 -20.26 -9.31
N ALA A 241 -0.07 -20.26 -8.38
CA ALA A 241 0.21 -19.91 -6.98
C ALA A 241 1.21 -20.88 -6.33
N GLN A 242 1.05 -22.18 -6.54
CA GLN A 242 2.00 -23.19 -6.05
C GLN A 242 3.37 -23.06 -6.73
N HIS A 243 3.41 -22.78 -8.04
CA HIS A 243 4.65 -22.56 -8.78
C HIS A 243 5.44 -21.35 -8.22
N LEU A 244 4.76 -20.29 -7.83
CA LEU A 244 5.38 -19.08 -7.27
C LEU A 244 6.23 -19.37 -6.03
N VAL A 245 5.88 -20.37 -5.23
CA VAL A 245 6.59 -20.76 -4.00
C VAL A 245 7.35 -22.09 -4.10
N ALA A 246 7.33 -22.73 -5.28
CA ALA A 246 7.88 -24.08 -5.44
C ALA A 246 9.39 -24.18 -5.21
N ALA A 247 10.14 -23.11 -5.55
CA ALA A 247 11.59 -23.06 -5.36
C ALA A 247 12.01 -22.32 -4.08
N LEU A 248 11.05 -21.91 -3.25
CA LEU A 248 11.34 -21.14 -2.03
C LEU A 248 11.97 -22.03 -0.97
N ASP A 249 13.23 -21.78 -0.67
CA ASP A 249 13.90 -22.33 0.49
C ASP A 249 13.32 -21.69 1.77
N PRO A 250 12.92 -22.49 2.79
CA PRO A 250 12.37 -21.96 4.04
C PRO A 250 13.30 -20.97 4.76
N GLU A 251 14.61 -21.23 4.78
CA GLU A 251 15.59 -20.35 5.44
C GLU A 251 15.71 -19.01 4.70
N VAL A 252 15.66 -19.05 3.37
CA VAL A 252 15.63 -17.83 2.54
C VAL A 252 14.34 -17.04 2.79
N GLY A 253 13.20 -17.72 2.88
CA GLY A 253 11.92 -17.11 3.22
C GLY A 253 11.95 -16.42 4.59
N ASP A 254 12.50 -17.09 5.59
CA ASP A 254 12.68 -16.55 6.95
C ASP A 254 13.60 -15.32 6.93
N ALA A 255 14.72 -15.40 6.22
CA ALA A 255 15.65 -14.28 6.08
C ALA A 255 15.03 -13.06 5.41
N ILE A 256 14.20 -13.25 4.38
CA ILE A 256 13.47 -12.15 3.71
C ILE A 256 12.47 -11.52 4.68
N ARG A 257 11.71 -12.31 5.44
CA ARG A 257 10.76 -11.79 6.44
C ARG A 257 11.46 -11.03 7.56
N ALA A 258 12.60 -11.51 8.02
CA ALA A 258 13.39 -10.88 9.09
C ALA A 258 14.01 -9.53 8.70
N ARG A 259 14.19 -9.25 7.40
CA ARG A 259 14.71 -7.95 6.91
C ARG A 259 13.74 -6.79 7.10
N SER A 260 12.47 -7.06 7.38
CA SER A 260 11.48 -6.01 7.63
C SER A 260 11.74 -5.34 8.96
N LEU A 261 11.84 -4.01 8.97
CA LEU A 261 11.94 -3.23 10.22
C LEU A 261 10.70 -3.33 11.09
N ASP A 262 9.56 -3.70 10.50
CA ASP A 262 8.30 -3.90 11.20
C ASP A 262 8.06 -5.36 11.61
N SER A 263 9.10 -6.21 11.61
CA SER A 263 8.98 -7.65 11.90
C SER A 263 8.30 -7.96 13.24
N GLN A 264 8.33 -7.04 14.20
CA GLN A 264 7.68 -7.13 15.50
C GLN A 264 6.28 -6.48 15.56
N SER A 265 5.80 -5.92 14.46
CA SER A 265 4.51 -5.22 14.45
C SER A 265 3.32 -6.17 14.65
N VAL A 266 2.21 -5.61 15.18
CA VAL A 266 0.93 -6.36 15.32
C VAL A 266 0.46 -6.88 13.96
N GLY A 267 0.62 -6.07 12.91
CA GLY A 267 0.25 -6.46 11.56
C GLY A 267 1.03 -7.64 11.02
N VAL A 268 2.35 -7.70 11.24
CA VAL A 268 3.19 -8.83 10.83
C VAL A 268 2.80 -10.11 11.56
N ARG A 269 2.55 -10.02 12.88
CA ARG A 269 2.06 -11.17 13.65
C ARG A 269 0.69 -11.65 13.17
N ALA A 270 -0.23 -10.75 12.85
CA ALA A 270 -1.53 -11.10 12.29
C ALA A 270 -1.40 -11.84 10.95
N GLN A 271 -0.49 -11.40 10.06
CA GLN A 271 -0.22 -12.09 8.80
C GLN A 271 0.42 -13.47 9.01
N ALA A 272 1.24 -13.64 10.05
CA ALA A 272 1.78 -14.95 10.43
C ALA A 272 0.68 -15.88 10.93
N SER A 273 -0.17 -15.41 11.84
CA SER A 273 -1.33 -16.18 12.34
C SER A 273 -2.27 -16.57 11.20
N LEU A 274 -2.59 -15.64 10.31
CA LEU A 274 -3.44 -15.92 9.13
C LEU A 274 -2.87 -17.07 8.28
N ARG A 275 -1.53 -17.11 8.11
CA ARG A 275 -0.87 -18.21 7.39
C ARG A 275 -0.94 -19.53 8.16
N ASP A 276 -0.80 -19.48 9.49
CA ASP A 276 -0.83 -20.68 10.34
C ASP A 276 -2.25 -21.30 10.40
N ASP A 277 -3.29 -20.50 10.17
CA ASP A 277 -4.69 -20.95 10.11
C ASP A 277 -5.10 -21.52 8.72
N ALA A 278 -4.19 -21.50 7.74
CA ALA A 278 -4.50 -21.97 6.38
C ALA A 278 -4.63 -23.49 6.30
N ASP A 279 -5.43 -23.95 5.35
CA ASP A 279 -5.54 -25.38 5.01
C ASP A 279 -4.25 -25.93 4.37
N SER A 280 -4.25 -27.23 4.04
CA SER A 280 -3.09 -27.92 3.43
C SER A 280 -2.63 -27.30 2.11
N ASP A 281 -3.51 -26.61 1.38
CA ASP A 281 -3.24 -25.95 0.10
C ASP A 281 -2.84 -24.48 0.30
N GLY A 282 -2.88 -23.96 1.53
CA GLY A 282 -2.52 -22.60 1.91
C GLY A 282 -3.66 -21.59 1.84
N PHE A 283 -4.93 -22.02 1.78
CA PHE A 283 -6.10 -21.14 1.75
C PHE A 283 -6.72 -20.99 3.14
N VAL A 284 -7.10 -19.75 3.51
CA VAL A 284 -7.78 -19.44 4.78
C VAL A 284 -9.27 -19.22 4.65
N GLU A 285 -9.71 -18.93 3.43
CA GLU A 285 -11.10 -18.88 2.99
C GLU A 285 -11.14 -19.06 1.48
N PRO A 286 -12.33 -19.24 0.84
CA PRO A 286 -12.41 -19.39 -0.60
C PRO A 286 -11.65 -18.28 -1.34
N TYR A 287 -10.72 -18.70 -2.18
CA TYR A 287 -9.85 -17.85 -3.04
C TYR A 287 -8.82 -16.98 -2.31
N LEU A 288 -8.72 -16.97 -0.98
CA LEU A 288 -7.68 -16.23 -0.25
C LEU A 288 -6.55 -17.18 0.18
N TRP A 289 -5.43 -17.08 -0.53
CA TRP A 289 -4.24 -17.90 -0.38
C TRP A 289 -3.11 -17.15 0.32
N THR A 290 -2.47 -17.76 1.32
CA THR A 290 -1.46 -17.14 2.19
C THR A 290 -0.02 -17.44 1.81
N GLY A 291 0.23 -18.17 0.73
CA GLY A 291 1.56 -18.62 0.37
C GLY A 291 2.58 -17.50 0.11
N ILE A 292 2.14 -16.29 -0.27
CA ILE A 292 3.00 -15.10 -0.38
C ILE A 292 3.70 -14.81 0.96
N GLY A 293 3.01 -15.02 2.08
CA GLY A 293 3.53 -14.80 3.43
C GLY A 293 4.69 -15.72 3.83
N ARG A 294 5.02 -16.73 3.03
CA ARG A 294 6.23 -17.54 3.21
C ARG A 294 7.51 -16.76 2.93
N ALA A 295 7.44 -15.70 2.11
CA ALA A 295 8.57 -14.84 1.75
C ALA A 295 8.30 -13.34 1.94
N ARG A 296 7.21 -12.96 2.62
CA ARG A 296 6.90 -11.55 2.94
C ARG A 296 6.39 -11.41 4.37
N SER A 297 6.86 -10.37 5.05
CA SER A 297 6.45 -10.05 6.43
C SER A 297 5.16 -9.23 6.48
N GLY A 298 4.85 -8.47 5.42
CA GLY A 298 3.69 -7.59 5.32
C GLY A 298 2.49 -8.25 4.62
N CYS A 299 2.00 -7.66 3.55
CA CYS A 299 0.90 -8.22 2.73
C CYS A 299 1.25 -9.63 2.25
N GLY A 300 0.76 -10.65 2.96
CA GLY A 300 1.18 -12.06 2.80
C GLY A 300 0.17 -12.96 2.08
N ALA A 301 -0.98 -12.43 1.62
CA ALA A 301 -1.98 -13.22 0.94
C ALA A 301 -2.33 -12.70 -0.45
N ALA A 302 -2.86 -13.59 -1.29
CA ALA A 302 -3.31 -13.34 -2.64
C ALA A 302 -4.75 -13.85 -2.85
N ILE A 303 -5.52 -13.15 -3.67
CA ILE A 303 -6.76 -13.67 -4.24
C ILE A 303 -6.37 -14.52 -5.45
N VAL A 304 -6.66 -15.83 -5.40
CA VAL A 304 -6.26 -16.82 -6.41
C VAL A 304 -7.50 -17.44 -7.03
N GLY A 305 -7.64 -17.35 -8.33
CA GLY A 305 -8.79 -17.95 -9.02
C GLY A 305 -8.88 -17.60 -10.49
N ASP A 306 -9.99 -18.03 -11.12
CA ASP A 306 -10.36 -17.56 -12.42
C ASP A 306 -10.87 -16.09 -12.39
N PRO A 307 -11.06 -15.43 -13.53
CA PRO A 307 -11.43 -14.01 -13.55
C PRO A 307 -12.74 -13.71 -12.82
N GLN A 308 -13.74 -14.61 -12.89
CA GLN A 308 -15.04 -14.45 -12.24
C GLN A 308 -14.92 -14.58 -10.72
N GLN A 309 -14.14 -15.57 -10.26
CA GLN A 309 -13.87 -15.81 -8.84
C GLN A 309 -13.13 -14.63 -8.20
N VAL A 310 -12.08 -14.14 -8.88
CA VAL A 310 -11.32 -12.97 -8.40
C VAL A 310 -12.18 -11.71 -8.37
N ALA A 311 -12.99 -11.47 -9.41
CA ALA A 311 -13.91 -10.33 -9.43
C ALA A 311 -15.00 -10.45 -8.35
N ALA A 312 -15.56 -11.65 -8.13
CA ALA A 312 -16.53 -11.91 -7.09
C ALA A 312 -15.94 -11.66 -5.71
N LYS A 313 -14.71 -12.15 -5.43
CA LYS A 313 -14.03 -11.95 -4.16
C LYS A 313 -13.75 -10.47 -3.86
N ILE A 314 -13.35 -9.70 -4.86
CA ILE A 314 -13.19 -8.24 -4.72
C ILE A 314 -14.54 -7.57 -4.37
N ARG A 315 -15.65 -8.01 -5.00
CA ARG A 315 -16.99 -7.48 -4.68
C ARG A 315 -17.47 -7.86 -3.28
N GLU A 316 -17.11 -9.04 -2.77
CA GLU A 316 -17.40 -9.44 -1.39
C GLU A 316 -16.74 -8.46 -0.40
N TYR A 317 -15.43 -8.17 -0.55
CA TYR A 317 -14.75 -7.17 0.26
C TYR A 317 -15.33 -5.75 0.06
N GLN A 318 -15.73 -5.41 -1.16
CA GLN A 318 -16.39 -4.15 -1.44
C GLN A 318 -17.74 -4.02 -0.69
N ALA A 319 -18.48 -5.10 -0.55
CA ALA A 319 -19.74 -5.12 0.20
C ALA A 319 -19.56 -4.83 1.70
N LEU A 320 -18.38 -5.08 2.28
CA LEU A 320 -18.01 -4.66 3.64
C LEU A 320 -17.76 -3.14 3.76
N GLY A 321 -17.57 -2.46 2.63
CA GLY A 321 -17.32 -1.02 2.58
C GLY A 321 -15.89 -0.65 2.15
N ILE A 322 -15.11 -1.58 1.64
CA ILE A 322 -13.82 -1.29 1.03
C ILE A 322 -14.06 -0.71 -0.35
N ASP A 323 -13.51 0.47 -0.63
CA ASP A 323 -13.66 1.15 -1.90
C ASP A 323 -12.38 1.18 -2.75
N THR A 324 -11.22 0.98 -2.14
CA THR A 324 -9.91 1.04 -2.78
C THR A 324 -9.16 -0.27 -2.63
N PHE A 325 -8.72 -0.84 -3.75
CA PHE A 325 -7.94 -2.09 -3.77
C PHE A 325 -6.56 -1.80 -4.35
N ILE A 326 -5.52 -1.98 -3.54
CA ILE A 326 -4.13 -1.91 -3.98
C ILE A 326 -3.67 -3.33 -4.27
N LEU A 327 -3.56 -3.65 -5.54
CA LEU A 327 -3.28 -4.99 -6.06
C LEU A 327 -1.84 -5.13 -6.50
N SER A 328 -1.33 -6.33 -6.51
CA SER A 328 -0.06 -6.70 -7.13
C SER A 328 -0.03 -8.20 -7.45
N GLY A 329 0.90 -8.61 -8.26
CA GLY A 329 1.17 -10.02 -8.58
C GLY A 329 2.63 -10.18 -8.95
N TYR A 330 3.10 -11.38 -9.09
CA TYR A 330 4.48 -11.70 -9.43
C TYR A 330 4.55 -12.50 -10.74
N PRO A 331 5.37 -12.07 -11.73
CA PRO A 331 6.07 -10.77 -11.80
C PRO A 331 5.08 -9.60 -12.01
N HIS A 332 5.42 -8.43 -11.46
CA HIS A 332 4.49 -7.30 -11.38
C HIS A 332 3.97 -6.81 -12.71
N LEU A 333 4.80 -6.77 -13.75
CA LEU A 333 4.42 -6.27 -15.07
C LEU A 333 3.41 -7.22 -15.74
N GLN A 334 3.73 -8.50 -15.82
CA GLN A 334 2.90 -9.51 -16.48
C GLN A 334 1.56 -9.71 -15.77
N GLU A 335 1.58 -9.71 -14.43
CA GLU A 335 0.35 -9.84 -13.64
C GLU A 335 -0.51 -8.57 -13.70
N CYS A 336 0.09 -7.38 -13.87
CA CYS A 336 -0.63 -6.14 -14.14
C CYS A 336 -1.45 -6.23 -15.42
N GLU A 337 -0.80 -6.62 -16.52
CA GLU A 337 -1.45 -6.76 -17.83
C GLU A 337 -2.52 -7.88 -17.84
N ARG A 338 -2.25 -8.98 -17.16
CA ARG A 338 -3.19 -10.09 -17.00
C ARG A 338 -4.44 -9.71 -16.21
N PHE A 339 -4.27 -9.11 -15.04
CA PHE A 339 -5.39 -8.61 -14.24
C PHE A 339 -6.21 -7.57 -15.02
N ALA A 340 -5.55 -6.67 -15.70
CA ALA A 340 -6.20 -5.65 -16.50
C ALA A 340 -7.06 -6.25 -17.64
N SER A 341 -6.55 -7.26 -18.32
CA SER A 341 -7.27 -7.89 -19.43
C SER A 341 -8.40 -8.83 -18.98
N LEU A 342 -8.20 -9.57 -17.89
CA LEU A 342 -9.11 -10.63 -17.48
C LEU A 342 -10.16 -10.19 -16.45
N VAL A 343 -9.79 -9.30 -15.51
CA VAL A 343 -10.63 -8.99 -14.33
C VAL A 343 -11.21 -7.58 -14.37
N MET A 344 -10.44 -6.56 -14.79
CA MET A 344 -10.94 -5.18 -14.79
C MET A 344 -12.25 -4.98 -15.58
N PRO A 345 -12.46 -5.60 -16.75
CA PRO A 345 -13.73 -5.49 -17.47
C PRO A 345 -14.92 -5.98 -16.64
N LEU A 346 -14.73 -7.07 -15.87
CA LEU A 346 -15.77 -7.63 -15.01
C LEU A 346 -16.12 -6.69 -13.83
N LEU A 347 -15.16 -5.98 -13.31
CA LEU A 347 -15.36 -5.04 -12.19
C LEU A 347 -15.94 -3.69 -12.61
N ARG A 348 -15.69 -3.28 -13.85
CA ARG A 348 -16.13 -1.98 -14.37
C ARG A 348 -17.51 -1.98 -15.01
N GLY A 349 -18.08 -3.16 -15.28
CA GLY A 349 -19.27 -3.32 -16.09
C GLY A 349 -18.92 -3.06 -17.56
N ALA A 350 -18.99 -4.07 -18.40
CA ALA A 350 -18.85 -3.89 -19.83
C ALA A 350 -19.99 -3.04 -20.39
#